data_c216212acd1c7e8d1d5b3ccba9fc6405
#
_entry.id   c216212acd1c7e8d1d5b3ccba9fc6405
#
_cell.length_a   1.000
_cell.length_b   1.000
_cell.length_c   1.000
_cell.angle_alpha   90.00
_cell.angle_beta   90.00
_cell.angle_gamma   90.00
#
_symmetry.space_group_name_H-M   'P 1'
#
loop_
_entity.id
_entity.type
_entity.pdbx_description
1 polymer ?
#
loop_
_entity_poly.entity_id
_entity_poly.type
_entity_poly.pdbx_seq_one_letter_code
_entity_poly.pdbx_strand_id
1 'polypeptide(L)'
;GLGHAVSLAEHHLHDDEDCIAVLLPDDFVTPTGVLEKMAKVRERFGGTVLCAYEVPGDDISSYGVFDVEPTGIESDEGSVMRVKGMVEKPDPKDAPSHYAAVGRYILDRSIFTALREITPGAGGELQLTDAIAKCAVEGIPTHVVVHRGTRHDLGNPGGYIRASVDFALRDENYGPELREWLEQRLQDNSDNPDSV
;
A
#
# COMPACT_ATOMS: atom_id res chain seq x y z
N GLY A 1 10.68 9.76 9.14
CA GLY A 1 9.58 9.22 8.33
C GLY A 1 10.07 8.25 7.27
N LEU A 2 9.12 7.72 6.51
CA LEU A 2 9.38 6.65 5.52
C LEU A 2 10.37 7.10 4.42
N GLY A 3 10.26 8.34 3.94
CA GLY A 3 11.20 8.86 2.93
C GLY A 3 12.65 8.85 3.43
N HIS A 4 12.89 9.21 4.69
CA HIS A 4 14.21 9.12 5.28
C HIS A 4 14.70 7.66 5.37
N ALA A 5 13.85 6.72 5.80
CA ALA A 5 14.23 5.32 5.85
C ALA A 5 14.63 4.77 4.46
N VAL A 6 13.84 5.11 3.43
CA VAL A 6 14.14 4.74 2.04
C VAL A 6 15.43 5.38 1.55
N SER A 7 15.71 6.64 1.88
CA SER A 7 16.94 7.32 1.43
C SER A 7 18.23 6.64 1.91
N LEU A 8 18.20 5.98 3.06
CA LEU A 8 19.34 5.26 3.60
C LEU A 8 19.70 4.00 2.77
N ALA A 9 18.74 3.46 2.02
CA ALA A 9 18.99 2.29 1.17
C ALA A 9 19.90 2.60 -0.03
N GLU A 10 20.04 3.86 -0.44
CA GLU A 10 20.86 4.26 -1.59
C GLU A 10 22.29 3.74 -1.53
N HIS A 11 22.89 3.74 -0.33
CA HIS A 11 24.26 3.30 -0.12
C HIS A 11 24.49 1.79 -0.29
N HIS A 12 23.40 1.02 -0.40
CA HIS A 12 23.44 -0.43 -0.58
C HIS A 12 23.18 -0.86 -2.01
N LEU A 13 22.83 0.08 -2.91
CA LEU A 13 22.60 -0.25 -4.32
C LEU A 13 23.92 -0.32 -5.09
N HIS A 14 24.03 -1.32 -5.94
CA HIS A 14 25.09 -1.43 -6.93
C HIS A 14 24.83 -0.49 -8.12
N ASP A 15 25.87 -0.22 -8.91
CA ASP A 15 25.78 0.73 -10.03
C ASP A 15 24.82 0.27 -11.15
N ASP A 16 24.64 -1.03 -11.30
CA ASP A 16 23.76 -1.66 -12.28
C ASP A 16 22.30 -1.85 -11.81
N GLU A 17 22.00 -1.51 -10.56
CA GLU A 17 20.65 -1.56 -10.01
C GLU A 17 19.92 -0.24 -10.26
N ASP A 18 18.85 -0.29 -11.05
CA ASP A 18 18.06 0.87 -11.49
C ASP A 18 16.79 1.09 -10.69
N CYS A 19 16.47 0.20 -9.75
CA CYS A 19 15.29 0.30 -8.88
C CYS A 19 15.48 -0.43 -7.55
N ILE A 20 14.58 -0.14 -6.62
CA ILE A 20 14.45 -0.86 -5.36
C ILE A 20 13.00 -1.32 -5.15
N ALA A 21 12.83 -2.43 -4.47
CA ALA A 21 11.53 -2.83 -3.93
C ALA A 21 11.43 -2.44 -2.44
N VAL A 22 10.36 -1.74 -2.07
CA VAL A 22 10.05 -1.38 -0.68
C VAL A 22 8.77 -2.07 -0.27
N LEU A 23 8.84 -2.86 0.80
CA LEU A 23 7.72 -3.60 1.36
C LEU A 23 7.53 -3.20 2.82
N LEU A 24 6.39 -2.59 3.13
CA LEU A 24 6.05 -2.26 4.51
C LEU A 24 5.52 -3.52 5.22
N PRO A 25 6.05 -3.88 6.39
CA PRO A 25 5.69 -5.13 7.07
C PRO A 25 4.31 -5.09 7.71
N ASP A 26 3.78 -3.92 7.96
CA ASP A 26 2.45 -3.68 8.56
C ASP A 26 1.31 -3.65 7.54
N ASP A 27 1.61 -3.71 6.26
CA ASP A 27 0.62 -3.71 5.19
C ASP A 27 0.59 -5.08 4.50
N PHE A 28 -0.37 -5.91 4.86
CA PHE A 28 -0.43 -7.29 4.39
C PHE A 28 -1.52 -7.48 3.33
N VAL A 29 -1.15 -7.98 2.17
CA VAL A 29 -2.06 -8.17 1.02
C VAL A 29 -2.15 -9.63 0.58
N THR A 30 -3.36 -10.08 0.31
CA THR A 30 -3.66 -11.43 -0.21
C THR A 30 -4.63 -11.36 -1.40
N PRO A 31 -4.49 -12.22 -2.42
CA PRO A 31 -3.44 -13.22 -2.59
C PRO A 31 -2.05 -12.59 -2.77
N THR A 32 -1.00 -13.36 -2.50
CA THR A 32 0.39 -12.98 -2.78
C THR A 32 0.65 -12.88 -4.27
N GLY A 33 1.78 -12.28 -4.68
CA GLY A 33 2.15 -12.18 -6.10
C GLY A 33 1.94 -10.78 -6.70
N VAL A 34 1.43 -9.80 -5.94
CA VAL A 34 1.28 -8.43 -6.45
C VAL A 34 2.62 -7.82 -6.88
N LEU A 35 3.71 -8.15 -6.20
CA LEU A 35 5.04 -7.65 -6.55
C LEU A 35 5.52 -8.16 -7.92
N GLU A 36 5.22 -9.43 -8.25
CA GLU A 36 5.50 -9.99 -9.56
C GLU A 36 4.73 -9.24 -10.67
N LYS A 37 3.45 -8.93 -10.42
CA LYS A 37 2.65 -8.13 -11.34
C LYS A 37 3.23 -6.74 -11.54
N MET A 38 3.65 -6.10 -10.44
CA MET A 38 4.30 -4.78 -10.49
C MET A 38 5.62 -4.83 -11.27
N ALA A 39 6.41 -5.89 -11.13
CA ALA A 39 7.65 -6.07 -11.88
C ALA A 39 7.38 -6.15 -13.38
N LYS A 40 6.38 -6.93 -13.82
CA LYS A 40 5.97 -7.00 -15.24
C LYS A 40 5.50 -5.66 -15.80
N VAL A 41 4.79 -4.86 -14.99
CA VAL A 41 4.39 -3.50 -15.38
C VAL A 41 5.64 -2.61 -15.56
N ARG A 42 6.61 -2.72 -14.65
CA ARG A 42 7.88 -2.00 -14.77
C ARG A 42 8.69 -2.40 -16.00
N GLU A 43 8.78 -3.70 -16.28
CA GLU A 43 9.44 -4.20 -17.51
C GLU A 43 8.83 -3.58 -18.78
N ARG A 44 7.52 -3.35 -18.78
CA ARG A 44 6.80 -2.79 -19.92
C ARG A 44 6.91 -1.28 -20.05
N PHE A 45 6.83 -0.54 -18.94
CA PHE A 45 6.69 0.92 -18.94
C PHE A 45 7.92 1.65 -18.39
N GLY A 46 8.82 0.94 -17.72
CA GLY A 46 9.91 1.54 -16.96
C GLY A 46 9.45 2.28 -15.70
N GLY A 47 10.40 2.96 -15.08
CA GLY A 47 10.14 3.88 -13.99
C GLY A 47 9.64 3.24 -12.68
N THR A 48 8.74 3.91 -12.00
CA THR A 48 8.19 3.52 -10.70
C THR A 48 6.86 2.80 -10.86
N VAL A 49 6.66 1.71 -10.11
CA VAL A 49 5.37 1.00 -10.04
C VAL A 49 4.95 0.84 -8.58
N LEU A 50 3.72 1.19 -8.29
CA LEU A 50 3.16 1.24 -6.95
C LEU A 50 1.95 0.30 -6.87
N CYS A 51 1.67 -0.21 -5.68
CA CYS A 51 0.43 -0.94 -5.43
C CYS A 51 -0.63 0.04 -4.93
N ALA A 52 -1.80 -0.01 -5.54
CA ALA A 52 -2.97 0.74 -5.11
C ALA A 52 -4.08 -0.20 -4.61
N TYR A 53 -4.87 0.30 -3.68
CA TYR A 53 -6.07 -0.34 -3.17
C TYR A 53 -7.23 0.65 -3.22
N GLU A 54 -8.39 0.20 -3.65
CA GLU A 54 -9.58 1.06 -3.68
C GLU A 54 -10.19 1.17 -2.28
N VAL A 55 -10.20 2.39 -1.73
CA VAL A 55 -10.73 2.70 -0.39
C VAL A 55 -11.98 3.53 -0.54
N PRO A 56 -13.16 3.00 -0.17
CA PRO A 56 -14.40 3.75 -0.24
C PRO A 56 -14.54 4.75 0.92
N GLY A 57 -15.24 5.86 0.66
CA GLY A 57 -15.67 6.81 1.68
C GLY A 57 -14.54 7.61 2.32
N ASP A 58 -14.74 8.01 3.58
CA ASP A 58 -13.90 8.97 4.30
C ASP A 58 -12.57 8.36 4.80
N ASP A 59 -12.45 7.03 4.80
CA ASP A 59 -11.24 6.32 5.22
C ASP A 59 -10.03 6.68 4.36
N ILE A 60 -10.26 7.20 3.15
CA ILE A 60 -9.21 7.65 2.21
C ILE A 60 -8.26 8.68 2.84
N SER A 61 -8.73 9.48 3.79
CA SER A 61 -7.94 10.50 4.52
C SER A 61 -6.80 9.95 5.37
N SER A 62 -6.75 8.63 5.57
CA SER A 62 -5.69 7.98 6.34
C SER A 62 -4.46 7.61 5.50
N TYR A 63 -4.54 7.76 4.17
CA TYR A 63 -3.57 7.23 3.22
C TYR A 63 -3.02 8.29 2.27
N GLY A 64 -1.88 7.98 1.64
CA GLY A 64 -1.47 8.65 0.42
C GLY A 64 -2.37 8.23 -0.74
N VAL A 65 -2.91 9.20 -1.48
CA VAL A 65 -3.92 8.99 -2.52
C VAL A 65 -3.36 9.39 -3.88
N PHE A 66 -3.55 8.51 -4.86
CA PHE A 66 -3.06 8.73 -6.23
C PHE A 66 -4.00 9.58 -7.06
N ASP A 67 -3.46 10.55 -7.81
CA ASP A 67 -4.12 11.12 -8.98
C ASP A 67 -3.74 10.27 -10.19
N VAL A 68 -4.71 9.58 -10.77
CA VAL A 68 -4.49 8.57 -11.80
C VAL A 68 -5.31 8.78 -13.05
N GLU A 69 -4.80 8.27 -14.17
CA GLU A 69 -5.54 8.15 -15.42
C GLU A 69 -5.46 6.73 -15.97
N PRO A 70 -6.54 6.21 -16.58
CA PRO A 70 -6.55 4.88 -17.16
C PRO A 70 -5.53 4.76 -18.30
N THR A 71 -4.78 3.64 -18.34
CA THR A 71 -3.91 3.33 -19.48
C THR A 71 -4.64 2.60 -20.60
N GLY A 72 -5.88 2.17 -20.39
CA GLY A 72 -6.61 1.29 -21.30
C GLY A 72 -6.11 -0.16 -21.29
N ILE A 73 -5.17 -0.49 -20.41
CA ILE A 73 -4.64 -1.84 -20.27
C ILE A 73 -5.33 -2.49 -19.07
N GLU A 74 -6.27 -3.36 -19.37
CA GLU A 74 -6.73 -4.38 -18.45
C GLU A 74 -5.92 -5.64 -18.72
N SER A 75 -5.16 -6.09 -17.77
CA SER A 75 -4.47 -7.39 -17.82
C SER A 75 -5.12 -8.32 -16.81
N ASP A 76 -4.87 -9.62 -16.94
CA ASP A 76 -5.16 -10.63 -15.90
C ASP A 76 -4.48 -10.25 -14.55
N GLU A 77 -3.60 -9.26 -14.60
CA GLU A 77 -2.79 -8.76 -13.50
C GLU A 77 -3.47 -7.62 -12.71
N GLY A 78 -4.65 -7.16 -13.14
CA GLY A 78 -5.39 -6.03 -12.56
C GLY A 78 -5.37 -4.79 -13.45
N SER A 79 -6.13 -3.77 -13.07
CA SER A 79 -6.12 -2.49 -13.78
C SER A 79 -4.80 -1.77 -13.55
N VAL A 80 -4.13 -1.39 -14.64
CA VAL A 80 -2.92 -0.58 -14.60
C VAL A 80 -3.29 0.85 -14.95
N MET A 81 -2.93 1.81 -14.10
CA MET A 81 -3.18 3.21 -14.34
C MET A 81 -1.87 4.01 -14.26
N ARG A 82 -1.82 5.10 -15.01
CA ARG A 82 -0.72 6.05 -14.94
C ARG A 82 -0.95 7.00 -13.78
N VAL A 83 0.10 7.28 -13.02
CA VAL A 83 0.08 8.26 -11.92
C VAL A 83 0.51 9.62 -12.47
N LYS A 84 -0.30 10.65 -12.21
CA LYS A 84 0.00 12.06 -12.49
C LYS A 84 0.51 12.78 -11.24
N GLY A 85 0.10 12.32 -10.08
CA GLY A 85 0.47 12.91 -8.81
C GLY A 85 0.01 12.05 -7.63
N MET A 86 0.36 12.49 -6.44
CA MET A 86 0.00 11.83 -5.20
C MET A 86 -0.17 12.87 -4.09
N VAL A 87 -1.15 12.69 -3.21
CA VAL A 87 -1.43 13.59 -2.09
C VAL A 87 -1.44 12.78 -0.80
N GLU A 88 -0.64 13.20 0.18
CA GLU A 88 -0.60 12.56 1.50
C GLU A 88 -1.78 13.00 2.35
N LYS A 89 -2.60 12.04 2.78
CA LYS A 89 -3.73 12.22 3.71
C LYS A 89 -4.64 13.41 3.35
N PRO A 90 -5.23 13.42 2.16
CA PRO A 90 -6.10 14.52 1.74
C PRO A 90 -7.38 14.57 2.58
N ASP A 91 -8.05 15.73 2.62
CA ASP A 91 -9.45 15.79 3.03
C ASP A 91 -10.27 14.92 2.04
N PRO A 92 -11.21 14.07 2.49
CA PRO A 92 -11.96 13.17 1.60
C PRO A 92 -12.62 13.88 0.41
N LYS A 93 -13.11 15.10 0.60
CA LYS A 93 -13.74 15.92 -0.46
C LYS A 93 -12.75 16.44 -1.50
N ASP A 94 -11.45 16.51 -1.16
CA ASP A 94 -10.38 17.02 -2.00
C ASP A 94 -9.48 15.86 -2.54
N ALA A 95 -9.82 14.62 -2.19
CA ALA A 95 -9.08 13.45 -2.63
C ALA A 95 -9.17 13.29 -4.17
N PRO A 96 -8.03 13.16 -4.88
CA PRO A 96 -8.02 13.11 -6.34
C PRO A 96 -8.63 11.82 -6.90
N SER A 97 -8.74 10.78 -6.10
CA SER A 97 -9.35 9.50 -6.45
C SER A 97 -9.68 8.70 -5.18
N HIS A 98 -10.14 7.46 -5.36
CA HIS A 98 -10.31 6.47 -4.27
C HIS A 98 -9.17 5.45 -4.20
N TYR A 99 -8.06 5.65 -4.90
CA TYR A 99 -6.94 4.73 -4.94
C TYR A 99 -5.86 5.15 -3.95
N ALA A 100 -5.79 4.41 -2.84
CA ALA A 100 -4.81 4.60 -1.78
C ALA A 100 -3.54 3.79 -2.02
N ALA A 101 -2.41 4.32 -1.56
CA ALA A 101 -1.15 3.60 -1.56
C ALA A 101 -1.20 2.42 -0.57
N VAL A 102 -0.69 1.31 -1.05
CA VAL A 102 -0.42 0.11 -0.25
C VAL A 102 1.09 -0.03 -0.12
N GLY A 103 1.57 -0.51 1.00
CA GLY A 103 2.99 -0.61 1.34
C GLY A 103 3.80 -1.57 0.45
N ARG A 104 3.60 -1.51 -0.86
CA ARG A 104 4.33 -2.26 -1.89
C ARG A 104 4.72 -1.30 -3.00
N TYR A 105 6.02 -1.09 -3.15
CA TYR A 105 6.59 -0.14 -4.10
C TYR A 105 7.73 -0.79 -4.87
N ILE A 106 7.82 -0.53 -6.18
CA ILE A 106 9.03 -0.68 -6.98
C ILE A 106 9.38 0.74 -7.42
N LEU A 107 10.41 1.29 -6.80
CA LEU A 107 10.81 2.68 -6.99
C LEU A 107 11.99 2.75 -7.95
N ASP A 108 11.88 3.60 -8.95
CA ASP A 108 13.00 3.94 -9.81
C ASP A 108 14.13 4.62 -9.02
N ARG A 109 15.38 4.42 -9.43
CA ARG A 109 16.56 4.97 -8.74
C ARG A 109 16.51 6.50 -8.60
N SER A 110 15.82 7.20 -9.48
CA SER A 110 15.59 8.65 -9.38
C SER A 110 14.91 9.08 -8.08
N ILE A 111 14.24 8.17 -7.37
CA ILE A 111 13.62 8.45 -6.07
C ILE A 111 14.62 9.03 -5.06
N PHE A 112 15.89 8.59 -5.09
CA PHE A 112 16.90 9.10 -4.18
C PHE A 112 17.26 10.56 -4.44
N THR A 113 17.27 10.98 -5.71
CA THR A 113 17.43 12.38 -6.07
C THR A 113 16.24 13.20 -5.59
N ALA A 114 15.04 12.74 -5.85
CA ALA A 114 13.82 13.41 -5.38
C ALA A 114 13.80 13.55 -3.85
N LEU A 115 14.18 12.50 -3.11
CA LEU A 115 14.25 12.52 -1.64
C LEU A 115 15.26 13.54 -1.08
N ARG A 116 16.32 13.86 -1.82
CA ARG A 116 17.27 14.92 -1.44
C ARG A 116 16.77 16.33 -1.69
N GLU A 117 15.82 16.48 -2.63
CA GLU A 117 15.33 17.78 -3.09
C GLU A 117 14.01 18.21 -2.45
N ILE A 118 13.22 17.26 -1.91
CA ILE A 118 12.00 17.59 -1.17
C ILE A 118 12.31 18.18 0.20
N THR A 119 11.41 19.01 0.69
CA THR A 119 11.45 19.53 2.07
C THR A 119 10.56 18.68 2.98
N PRO A 120 10.85 18.62 4.29
CA PRO A 120 9.97 17.96 5.25
C PRO A 120 8.54 18.47 5.14
N GLY A 121 7.59 17.54 5.00
CA GLY A 121 6.16 17.81 4.89
C GLY A 121 5.44 17.68 6.23
N ALA A 122 4.28 17.03 6.23
CA ALA A 122 3.47 16.83 7.42
C ALA A 122 4.28 16.16 8.56
N GLY A 123 4.16 16.71 9.77
CA GLY A 123 4.90 16.22 10.94
C GLY A 123 6.41 16.50 10.93
N GLY A 124 6.92 17.30 9.99
CA GLY A 124 8.36 17.58 9.85
C GLY A 124 9.13 16.39 9.27
N GLU A 125 8.47 15.46 8.61
CA GLU A 125 9.05 14.25 8.06
C GLU A 125 9.24 14.34 6.54
N LEU A 126 10.30 13.67 6.02
CA LEU A 126 10.42 13.44 4.59
C LEU A 126 9.38 12.40 4.17
N GLN A 127 8.39 12.85 3.39
CA GLN A 127 7.32 12.00 2.92
C GLN A 127 7.74 11.31 1.62
N LEU A 128 7.63 9.97 1.58
CA LEU A 128 7.89 9.21 0.37
C LEU A 128 6.90 9.57 -0.76
N THR A 129 5.66 9.88 -0.38
CA THR A 129 4.60 10.35 -1.29
C THR A 129 5.00 11.61 -2.05
N ASP A 130 5.64 12.58 -1.39
CA ASP A 130 6.09 13.82 -2.01
C ASP A 130 7.21 13.55 -3.03
N ALA A 131 8.15 12.66 -2.69
CA ALA A 131 9.21 12.27 -3.61
C ALA A 131 8.67 11.52 -4.85
N ILE A 132 7.71 10.63 -4.66
CA ILE A 132 7.03 9.93 -5.77
C ILE A 132 6.28 10.93 -6.66
N ALA A 133 5.53 11.86 -6.06
CA ALA A 133 4.82 12.89 -6.80
C ALA A 133 5.79 13.76 -7.63
N LYS A 134 6.94 14.15 -7.04
CA LYS A 134 7.99 14.89 -7.74
C LYS A 134 8.52 14.09 -8.93
N CYS A 135 8.88 12.83 -8.77
CA CYS A 135 9.33 11.99 -9.87
C CYS A 135 8.31 11.92 -11.01
N ALA A 136 7.02 11.75 -10.69
CA ALA A 136 5.95 11.71 -11.69
C ALA A 136 5.83 13.02 -12.47
N VAL A 137 5.90 14.17 -11.79
CA VAL A 137 5.87 15.51 -12.42
C VAL A 137 7.11 15.75 -13.28
N GLU A 138 8.27 15.25 -12.90
CA GLU A 138 9.52 15.35 -13.65
C GLU A 138 9.60 14.39 -14.85
N GLY A 139 8.54 13.61 -15.09
CA GLY A 139 8.42 12.76 -16.27
C GLY A 139 8.95 11.34 -16.09
N ILE A 140 9.30 10.93 -14.88
CA ILE A 140 9.60 9.53 -14.60
C ILE A 140 8.31 8.73 -14.75
N PRO A 141 8.26 7.70 -15.62
CA PRO A 141 7.08 6.87 -15.78
C PRO A 141 6.64 6.32 -14.42
N THR A 142 5.42 6.60 -14.03
CA THR A 142 4.90 6.15 -12.73
C THR A 142 3.52 5.52 -12.94
N HIS A 143 3.38 4.27 -12.51
CA HIS A 143 2.17 3.49 -12.68
C HIS A 143 1.70 2.88 -11.37
N VAL A 144 0.41 2.57 -11.28
CA VAL A 144 -0.17 1.77 -10.20
C VAL A 144 -0.76 0.49 -10.74
N VAL A 145 -0.59 -0.58 -9.98
CA VAL A 145 -1.32 -1.84 -10.12
C VAL A 145 -2.38 -1.88 -9.03
N VAL A 146 -3.65 -1.93 -9.40
CA VAL A 146 -4.76 -1.99 -8.43
C VAL A 146 -4.88 -3.42 -7.91
N HIS A 147 -4.63 -3.58 -6.62
CA HIS A 147 -4.84 -4.86 -5.93
C HIS A 147 -6.33 -5.05 -5.63
N ARG A 148 -6.90 -6.18 -6.07
CA ARG A 148 -8.32 -6.53 -5.89
C ARG A 148 -8.55 -7.63 -4.85
N GLY A 149 -7.56 -7.91 -4.03
CA GLY A 149 -7.66 -8.90 -2.96
C GLY A 149 -8.00 -8.28 -1.61
N THR A 150 -7.70 -9.00 -0.55
CA THR A 150 -7.85 -8.52 0.82
C THR A 150 -6.59 -7.78 1.25
N ARG A 151 -6.76 -6.66 1.91
CA ARG A 151 -5.70 -5.91 2.57
C ARG A 151 -5.95 -5.91 4.08
N HIS A 152 -4.90 -6.16 4.86
CA HIS A 152 -4.90 -6.02 6.30
C HIS A 152 -3.87 -4.97 6.69
N ASP A 153 -4.33 -3.93 7.37
CA ASP A 153 -3.50 -2.91 7.99
C ASP A 153 -3.14 -3.36 9.41
N LEU A 154 -1.91 -3.82 9.59
CA LEU A 154 -1.39 -4.29 10.88
C LEU A 154 -0.80 -3.15 11.71
N GLY A 155 -0.73 -1.94 11.17
CA GLY A 155 -0.20 -0.74 11.84
C GLY A 155 -1.10 -0.22 12.97
N ASN A 156 -2.32 -0.77 13.09
CA ASN A 156 -3.22 -0.45 14.20
C ASN A 156 -3.69 -1.73 14.92
N PRO A 157 -3.96 -1.67 16.24
CA PRO A 157 -4.32 -2.86 17.02
C PRO A 157 -5.57 -3.60 16.52
N GLY A 158 -6.59 -2.87 16.08
CA GLY A 158 -7.83 -3.47 15.58
C GLY A 158 -7.61 -4.22 14.25
N GLY A 159 -6.81 -3.67 13.34
CA GLY A 159 -6.41 -4.32 12.10
C GLY A 159 -5.58 -5.57 12.35
N TYR A 160 -4.60 -5.49 13.28
CA TYR A 160 -3.79 -6.63 13.68
C TYR A 160 -4.62 -7.80 14.24
N ILE A 161 -5.57 -7.50 15.14
CA ILE A 161 -6.47 -8.52 15.71
C ILE A 161 -7.32 -9.17 14.62
N ARG A 162 -7.95 -8.36 13.74
CA ARG A 162 -8.76 -8.89 12.63
C ARG A 162 -7.94 -9.76 11.70
N ALA A 163 -6.76 -9.32 11.31
CA ALA A 163 -5.87 -10.11 10.47
C ALA A 163 -5.51 -11.44 11.14
N SER A 164 -5.16 -11.43 12.43
CA SER A 164 -4.83 -12.64 13.18
C SER A 164 -5.98 -13.64 13.18
N VAL A 165 -7.21 -13.18 13.40
CA VAL A 165 -8.42 -14.03 13.35
C VAL A 165 -8.66 -14.56 11.94
N ASP A 166 -8.59 -13.71 10.92
CA ASP A 166 -8.81 -14.10 9.52
C ASP A 166 -7.82 -15.16 9.04
N PHE A 167 -6.55 -15.02 9.40
CA PHE A 167 -5.54 -16.02 9.05
C PHE A 167 -5.74 -17.31 9.83
N ALA A 168 -5.98 -17.22 11.15
CA ALA A 168 -6.21 -18.39 11.97
C ALA A 168 -7.44 -19.20 11.55
N LEU A 169 -8.53 -18.53 11.13
CA LEU A 169 -9.74 -19.20 10.62
C LEU A 169 -9.53 -19.94 9.29
N ARG A 170 -8.49 -19.59 8.52
CA ARG A 170 -8.12 -20.26 7.25
C ARG A 170 -7.09 -21.36 7.45
N ASP A 171 -6.47 -21.44 8.62
CA ASP A 171 -5.48 -22.47 8.94
C ASP A 171 -6.17 -23.82 9.15
N GLU A 172 -5.61 -24.86 8.53
CA GLU A 172 -6.21 -26.22 8.57
C GLU A 172 -6.17 -26.84 9.97
N ASN A 173 -5.20 -26.44 10.80
CA ASN A 173 -5.02 -27.02 12.15
C ASN A 173 -5.79 -26.24 13.21
N TYR A 174 -5.81 -24.91 13.13
CA TYR A 174 -6.40 -24.05 14.18
C TYR A 174 -7.79 -23.54 13.82
N GLY A 175 -8.11 -23.45 12.54
CA GLY A 175 -9.34 -22.82 12.05
C GLY A 175 -10.63 -23.47 12.56
N PRO A 176 -10.76 -24.81 12.55
CA PRO A 176 -11.98 -25.48 13.02
C PRO A 176 -12.28 -25.19 14.50
N GLU A 177 -11.30 -25.36 15.39
CA GLU A 177 -11.43 -25.12 16.83
C GLU A 177 -11.70 -23.63 17.13
N LEU A 178 -10.98 -22.73 16.47
CA LEU A 178 -11.17 -21.28 16.63
C LEU A 178 -12.57 -20.84 16.21
N ARG A 179 -13.10 -21.41 15.13
CA ARG A 179 -14.46 -21.10 14.66
C ARG A 179 -15.49 -21.49 15.71
N GLU A 180 -15.42 -22.72 16.23
CA GLU A 180 -16.33 -23.21 17.26
C GLU A 180 -16.25 -22.35 18.52
N TRP A 181 -15.06 -22.01 18.96
CA TRP A 181 -14.84 -21.15 20.12
C TRP A 181 -15.42 -19.74 19.92
N LEU A 182 -15.23 -19.13 18.75
CA LEU A 182 -15.79 -17.82 18.45
C LEU A 182 -17.32 -17.84 18.42
N GLU A 183 -17.94 -18.86 17.83
CA GLU A 183 -19.39 -19.03 17.80
C GLU A 183 -19.96 -19.12 19.21
N GLN A 184 -19.36 -19.92 20.09
CA GLN A 184 -19.76 -20.02 21.50
C GLN A 184 -19.64 -18.69 22.22
N ARG A 185 -18.51 -17.99 22.07
CA ARG A 185 -18.27 -16.69 22.71
C ARG A 185 -19.26 -15.61 22.28
N LEU A 186 -19.62 -15.57 21.00
CA LEU A 186 -20.60 -14.63 20.49
C LEU A 186 -22.02 -14.92 21.02
N GLN A 187 -22.38 -16.21 21.21
CA GLN A 187 -23.63 -16.61 21.81
C GLN A 187 -23.70 -16.22 23.30
N ASP A 188 -22.66 -16.56 24.06
CA ASP A 188 -22.57 -16.22 25.50
C ASP A 188 -22.69 -14.71 25.75
N ASN A 189 -22.06 -13.88 24.92
CA ASN A 189 -22.12 -12.41 25.03
C ASN A 189 -23.49 -11.85 24.64
N SER A 190 -24.25 -12.52 23.77
CA SER A 190 -25.62 -12.10 23.46
C SER A 190 -26.60 -12.37 24.59
N ASP A 191 -26.33 -13.42 25.38
CA ASP A 191 -27.20 -13.83 26.50
C ASP A 191 -26.85 -13.11 27.82
N ASN A 192 -25.63 -12.54 27.94
CA ASN A 192 -25.18 -11.81 29.14
C ASN A 192 -24.29 -10.59 28.76
N PRO A 193 -24.88 -9.47 28.33
CA PRO A 193 -24.14 -8.27 27.89
C PRO A 193 -23.27 -7.61 28.98
N ASP A 194 -23.46 -7.92 30.25
CA ASP A 194 -22.72 -7.35 31.38
C ASP A 194 -21.50 -8.21 31.83
N SER A 195 -21.10 -9.22 31.08
CA SER A 195 -20.03 -10.17 31.44
C SER A 195 -18.62 -9.78 30.95
N VAL A 196 -18.31 -8.48 30.78
CA VAL A 196 -16.97 -7.97 30.48
C VAL A 196 -16.40 -7.19 31.63
#